data_8db536727970f2d11adff68178dde8c5
#
_entry.id   8db536727970f2d11adff68178dde8c5
#
_cell.length_a   1.000
_cell.length_b   1.000
_cell.length_c   1.000
_cell.angle_alpha   90.00
_cell.angle_beta   90.00
_cell.angle_gamma   90.00
#
_symmetry.space_group_name_H-M   'P 1'
#
loop_
_entity.id
_entity.type
_entity.pdbx_description
1 polymer ?
#
loop_
_entity_poly.entity_id
_entity_poly.type
_entity_poly.pdbx_seq_one_letter_code
_entity_poly.pdbx_strand_id
1 'polypeptide(L)'
;MIYLSSFRLSDKKMANPNIYPYNVFRGKDVDPFVFDTITVLYGNNGSGKSTLLNIIANALHLKGMETVTSNTVGLLNYCDKYKLECRWCFGDDDDGYEIRELPKDSRYIKSEDILYEIKKVQ
;
A
#
# COMPACT_ATOMS: atom_id res chain seq x y z
N MET A 1 1.72 -19.11 7.13
CA MET A 1 1.37 -18.66 5.77
C MET A 1 1.60 -17.16 5.65
N ILE A 2 2.27 -16.75 4.60
CA ILE A 2 2.50 -15.34 4.31
C ILE A 2 1.83 -15.02 2.97
N TYR A 3 0.80 -14.17 2.99
CA TYR A 3 0.05 -13.83 1.77
C TYR A 3 0.84 -12.88 0.87
N LEU A 4 1.36 -11.80 1.43
CA LEU A 4 2.21 -10.84 0.71
C LEU A 4 3.61 -10.93 1.28
N SER A 5 4.57 -11.42 0.50
CA SER A 5 5.95 -11.59 0.98
C SER A 5 6.79 -10.35 0.81
N SER A 6 6.56 -9.56 -0.23
CA SER A 6 7.31 -8.33 -0.45
C SER A 6 6.52 -7.32 -1.27
N PHE A 7 6.85 -6.05 -1.08
CA PHE A 7 6.28 -4.94 -1.85
C PHE A 7 7.37 -3.91 -2.11
N ARG A 8 7.57 -3.54 -3.36
CA ARG A 8 8.55 -2.55 -3.77
C ARG A 8 7.86 -1.32 -4.34
N LEU A 9 8.20 -0.17 -3.79
CA LEU A 9 7.71 1.12 -4.29
C LEU A 9 8.31 1.44 -5.66
N SER A 10 7.67 2.37 -6.37
CA SER A 10 8.20 2.90 -7.62
C SER A 10 9.57 3.53 -7.41
N ASP A 11 10.51 3.24 -8.28
CA ASP A 11 11.83 3.87 -8.31
C ASP A 11 11.90 5.04 -9.29
N LYS A 12 10.78 5.40 -9.91
CA LYS A 12 10.71 6.51 -10.85
C LYS A 12 10.85 7.85 -10.14
N LYS A 13 11.52 8.79 -10.80
CA LYS A 13 11.68 10.15 -10.29
C LYS A 13 10.90 11.10 -11.17
N MET A 14 10.17 12.00 -10.52
CA MET A 14 9.41 13.03 -11.22
C MET A 14 10.22 14.33 -11.27
N ALA A 15 10.16 15.01 -12.41
CA ALA A 15 10.81 16.33 -12.57
C ALA A 15 10.23 17.34 -11.59
N ASN A 16 8.91 17.32 -11.36
CA ASN A 16 8.26 18.14 -10.35
C ASN A 16 8.33 17.44 -9.00
N PRO A 17 9.05 18.04 -8.00
CA PRO A 17 9.24 17.38 -6.70
C PRO A 17 8.00 17.34 -5.82
N ASN A 18 6.92 17.99 -6.21
CA ASN A 18 5.72 18.13 -5.38
C ASN A 18 4.57 17.22 -5.81
N ILE A 19 4.81 16.29 -6.73
CA ILE A 19 3.75 15.39 -7.21
C ILE A 19 3.55 14.23 -6.24
N TYR A 20 2.35 14.13 -5.68
CA TYR A 20 1.93 13.01 -4.82
C TYR A 20 1.66 11.76 -5.68
N PRO A 21 2.01 10.54 -5.29
CA PRO A 21 2.67 10.21 -4.03
C PRO A 21 4.20 10.19 -4.09
N TYR A 22 4.81 10.54 -5.22
CA TYR A 22 6.26 10.50 -5.40
C TYR A 22 6.98 11.37 -4.36
N ASN A 23 6.38 12.51 -3.99
CA ASN A 23 6.95 13.43 -3.00
C ASN A 23 7.07 12.82 -1.61
N VAL A 24 6.19 11.88 -1.25
CA VAL A 24 6.18 11.25 0.08
C VAL A 24 7.42 10.38 0.26
N PHE A 25 7.85 9.69 -0.79
CA PHE A 25 8.94 8.72 -0.73
C PHE A 25 10.24 9.27 -1.31
N ARG A 26 10.27 10.53 -1.66
CA ARG A 26 11.45 11.18 -2.21
C ARG A 26 12.61 11.15 -1.21
N GLY A 27 13.78 10.72 -1.68
CA GLY A 27 14.97 10.60 -0.85
C GLY A 27 14.96 9.43 0.12
N LYS A 28 13.92 8.60 0.08
CA LYS A 28 13.84 7.38 0.90
C LYS A 28 14.37 6.19 0.12
N ASP A 29 14.79 5.17 0.88
CA ASP A 29 15.31 3.94 0.30
C ASP A 29 14.19 3.25 -0.49
N VAL A 30 14.55 2.73 -1.68
CA VAL A 30 13.63 2.01 -2.56
C VAL A 30 13.75 0.49 -2.41
N ASP A 31 14.47 0.01 -1.40
CA ASP A 31 14.57 -1.42 -1.13
C ASP A 31 13.19 -2.01 -0.86
N PRO A 32 12.93 -3.25 -1.30
CA PRO A 32 11.64 -3.86 -1.05
C PRO A 32 11.34 -4.02 0.43
N PHE A 33 10.08 -3.78 0.81
CA PHE A 33 9.58 -4.18 2.11
C PHE A 33 9.37 -5.68 2.11
N VAL A 34 9.93 -6.36 3.10
CA VAL A 34 9.78 -7.81 3.26
C VAL A 34 8.87 -8.06 4.45
N PHE A 35 7.85 -8.87 4.24
CA PHE A 35 6.80 -9.09 5.23
C PHE A 35 6.85 -10.50 5.79
N ASP A 36 6.42 -10.62 7.03
CA ASP A 36 6.16 -11.89 7.70
C ASP A 36 4.64 -12.04 7.89
N THR A 37 4.23 -13.04 8.66
CA THR A 37 2.82 -13.25 9.00
C THR A 37 2.20 -12.01 9.63
N ILE A 38 2.95 -11.33 10.49
CA ILE A 38 2.59 -10.03 11.08
C ILE A 38 3.80 -9.12 10.92
N THR A 39 3.58 -7.96 10.34
CA THR A 39 4.61 -6.94 10.17
C THR A 39 4.11 -5.63 10.74
N VAL A 40 4.95 -4.98 11.54
CA VAL A 40 4.63 -3.69 12.16
C VAL A 40 5.53 -2.61 11.57
N LEU A 41 4.91 -1.51 11.12
CA LEU A 41 5.62 -0.36 10.59
C LEU A 41 5.73 0.71 11.67
N TYR A 42 6.96 1.18 11.88
CA TYR A 42 7.25 2.25 12.84
C TYR A 42 7.58 3.55 12.12
N GLY A 43 7.24 4.64 12.74
CA GLY A 43 7.60 5.98 12.26
C GLY A 43 6.69 7.04 12.86
N ASN A 44 7.14 8.27 12.80
CA ASN A 44 6.36 9.42 13.25
C ASN A 44 5.24 9.74 12.24
N ASN A 45 4.28 10.56 12.68
CA ASN A 45 3.29 11.11 11.76
C ASN A 45 4.03 11.85 10.64
N GLY A 46 3.58 11.64 9.40
CA GLY A 46 4.23 12.23 8.24
C GLY A 46 5.38 11.42 7.67
N SER A 47 5.69 10.24 8.24
CA SER A 47 6.73 9.36 7.70
C SER A 47 6.31 8.60 6.44
N GLY A 48 5.04 8.68 6.06
CA GLY A 48 4.52 8.00 4.88
C GLY A 48 3.85 6.66 5.13
N LYS A 49 3.68 6.25 6.38
CA LYS A 49 3.08 4.94 6.71
C LYS A 49 1.69 4.77 6.15
N SER A 50 0.81 5.74 6.35
CA SER A 50 -0.56 5.69 5.84
C SER A 50 -0.59 5.69 4.32
N THR A 51 0.27 6.48 3.70
CA THR A 51 0.39 6.52 2.24
C THR A 51 0.87 5.17 1.71
N LEU A 52 1.88 4.57 2.33
CA LEU A 52 2.38 3.25 1.95
C LEU A 52 1.29 2.19 2.03
N LEU A 53 0.57 2.13 3.15
CA LEU A 53 -0.48 1.14 3.33
C LEU A 53 -1.61 1.32 2.32
N ASN A 54 -1.99 2.56 2.03
CA ASN A 54 -3.02 2.83 1.03
C ASN A 54 -2.55 2.50 -0.39
N ILE A 55 -1.28 2.70 -0.71
CA ILE A 55 -0.72 2.29 -2.00
C ILE A 55 -0.79 0.77 -2.15
N ILE A 56 -0.41 0.03 -1.12
CA ILE A 56 -0.51 -1.43 -1.12
C ILE A 56 -1.97 -1.86 -1.32
N ALA A 57 -2.90 -1.24 -0.59
CA ALA A 57 -4.33 -1.54 -0.69
C ALA A 57 -4.86 -1.29 -2.10
N ASN A 58 -4.47 -0.17 -2.72
CA ASN A 58 -4.87 0.16 -4.09
C ASN A 58 -4.26 -0.81 -5.11
N ALA A 59 -2.98 -1.12 -4.97
CA ALA A 59 -2.29 -2.03 -5.89
C ALA A 59 -2.91 -3.43 -5.87
N LEU A 60 -3.34 -3.89 -4.70
CA LEU A 60 -3.92 -5.20 -4.50
C LEU A 60 -5.45 -5.21 -4.56
N HIS A 61 -6.07 -4.08 -4.82
CA HIS A 61 -7.54 -3.91 -4.90
C HIS A 61 -8.26 -4.40 -3.64
N LEU A 62 -7.73 -4.03 -2.47
CA LEU A 62 -8.32 -4.42 -1.20
C LEU A 62 -9.55 -3.58 -0.87
N LYS A 63 -10.52 -4.19 -0.19
CA LYS A 63 -11.68 -3.47 0.34
C LYS A 63 -11.20 -2.40 1.33
N GLY A 64 -11.83 -1.25 1.33
CA GLY A 64 -11.48 -0.14 2.22
C GLY A 64 -10.38 0.77 1.69
N MET A 65 -9.82 0.48 0.53
CA MET A 65 -8.80 1.37 -0.06
C MET A 65 -9.36 2.77 -0.30
N GLU A 66 -8.52 3.77 -0.15
CA GLU A 66 -8.87 5.15 -0.43
C GLU A 66 -8.45 5.53 -1.84
N THR A 67 -9.40 6.06 -2.61
CA THR A 67 -9.09 6.59 -3.93
C THR A 67 -8.55 8.00 -3.80
N VAL A 68 -7.39 8.27 -4.40
CA VAL A 68 -6.77 9.59 -4.38
C VAL A 68 -6.79 10.15 -5.80
N THR A 69 -7.49 11.26 -5.99
CA THR A 69 -7.66 11.89 -7.30
C THR A 69 -7.03 13.29 -7.38
N SER A 70 -6.37 13.72 -6.32
CA SER A 70 -5.94 15.12 -6.17
C SER A 70 -4.81 15.54 -7.11
N ASN A 71 -4.06 14.61 -7.70
CA ASN A 71 -2.92 14.90 -8.56
C ASN A 71 -3.15 14.48 -10.00
N THR A 72 -4.25 14.98 -10.56
CA THR A 72 -4.59 14.75 -11.97
C THR A 72 -4.16 15.95 -12.79
N VAL A 73 -3.39 15.73 -13.83
CA VAL A 73 -3.00 16.74 -14.82
C VAL A 73 -3.51 16.26 -16.17
N GLY A 74 -4.48 16.96 -16.73
CA GLY A 74 -5.18 16.50 -17.91
C GLY A 74 -5.90 15.18 -17.61
N LEU A 75 -5.54 14.12 -18.33
CA LEU A 75 -6.11 12.78 -18.11
C LEU A 75 -5.22 11.88 -17.25
N LEU A 76 -4.08 12.38 -16.77
CA LEU A 76 -3.11 11.58 -16.04
C LEU A 76 -3.34 11.67 -14.53
N ASN A 77 -3.62 10.54 -13.90
CA ASN A 77 -3.67 10.41 -12.45
C ASN A 77 -2.36 9.81 -11.96
N TYR A 78 -1.56 10.60 -11.25
CA TYR A 78 -0.24 10.17 -10.79
C TYR A 78 -0.30 9.06 -9.74
N CYS A 79 -1.37 8.96 -8.97
CA CYS A 79 -1.54 7.87 -8.01
C CYS A 79 -1.74 6.54 -8.73
N ASP A 80 -2.53 6.52 -9.80
CA ASP A 80 -2.71 5.32 -10.62
C ASP A 80 -1.42 4.94 -11.35
N LYS A 81 -0.69 5.93 -11.85
CA LYS A 81 0.60 5.71 -12.47
C LYS A 81 1.58 5.08 -11.48
N TYR A 82 1.66 5.62 -10.26
CA TYR A 82 2.58 5.15 -9.24
C TYR A 82 2.32 3.68 -8.88
N LYS A 83 1.07 3.30 -8.65
CA LYS A 83 0.76 1.92 -8.29
C LYS A 83 1.10 0.93 -9.40
N LEU A 84 1.05 1.33 -10.66
CA LEU A 84 1.45 0.49 -11.78
C LEU A 84 2.97 0.30 -11.84
N GLU A 85 3.74 1.20 -11.25
CA GLU A 85 5.20 1.13 -11.18
C GLU A 85 5.69 0.31 -9.98
N CYS A 86 4.82 0.02 -9.02
CA CYS A 86 5.14 -0.82 -7.88
C CYS A 86 5.21 -2.30 -8.30
N ARG A 87 5.95 -3.09 -7.52
CA ARG A 87 6.06 -4.53 -7.72
C ARG A 87 5.87 -5.25 -6.41
N TRP A 88 5.27 -6.42 -6.45
CA TRP A 88 5.06 -7.22 -5.24
C TRP A 88 5.14 -8.70 -5.56
N CYS A 89 5.40 -9.49 -4.52
CA CYS A 89 5.40 -10.93 -4.58
C CYS A 89 4.50 -11.49 -3.48
N PHE A 90 3.70 -12.48 -3.83
CA PHE A 90 2.97 -13.25 -2.84
C PHE A 90 3.90 -14.30 -2.22
N GLY A 91 3.53 -14.78 -1.05
CA GLY A 91 4.23 -15.84 -0.38
C GLY A 91 3.69 -17.21 -0.74
N ASP A 92 4.05 -18.20 0.09
CA ASP A 92 3.61 -19.57 -0.08
C ASP A 92 2.58 -19.94 0.99
N ASP A 93 1.70 -20.89 0.67
CA ASP A 93 0.78 -21.46 1.64
C ASP A 93 1.51 -22.47 2.54
N ASP A 94 0.78 -23.07 3.49
CA ASP A 94 1.35 -23.99 4.48
C ASP A 94 1.87 -25.29 3.81
N ASP A 95 1.41 -25.59 2.61
CA ASP A 95 1.85 -26.78 1.85
C ASP A 95 3.00 -26.48 0.89
N GLY A 96 3.50 -25.23 0.86
CA GLY A 96 4.61 -24.81 0.03
C GLY A 96 4.23 -24.40 -1.39
N TYR A 97 2.94 -24.28 -1.69
CA TYR A 97 2.48 -23.79 -2.99
C TYR A 97 2.41 -22.28 -3.01
N GLU A 98 2.78 -21.68 -4.13
CA GLU A 98 2.72 -20.24 -4.33
C GLU A 98 1.27 -19.72 -4.23
N ILE A 99 1.07 -18.70 -3.43
CA ILE A 99 -0.21 -18.01 -3.35
C ILE A 99 -0.35 -17.13 -4.59
N ARG A 100 -1.45 -17.30 -5.32
CA ARG A 100 -1.71 -16.54 -6.56
C ARG A 100 -2.77 -15.47 -6.39
N GLU A 101 -3.52 -15.55 -5.31
CA GLU A 101 -4.70 -14.73 -5.09
C GLU A 101 -4.88 -14.53 -3.58
N LEU A 102 -5.24 -13.32 -3.18
CA LEU A 102 -5.54 -13.03 -1.78
C LEU A 102 -6.96 -13.50 -1.42
N PRO A 103 -7.22 -13.80 -0.14
CA PRO A 103 -8.58 -14.09 0.30
C PRO A 103 -9.55 -12.99 -0.08
N LYS A 104 -10.78 -13.34 -0.41
CA LYS A 104 -11.82 -12.40 -0.86
C LYS A 104 -12.21 -11.37 0.19
N ASP A 105 -12.01 -11.67 1.47
CA ASP A 105 -12.29 -10.77 2.58
C ASP A 105 -11.09 -9.93 3.01
N SER A 106 -9.99 -9.99 2.26
CA SER A 106 -8.84 -9.11 2.50
C SER A 106 -9.25 -7.65 2.42
N ARG A 107 -8.77 -6.85 3.39
CA ARG A 107 -9.19 -5.45 3.48
C ARG A 107 -8.13 -4.56 4.08
N TYR A 108 -8.25 -3.27 3.78
CA TYR A 108 -7.52 -2.19 4.41
C TYR A 108 -8.40 -1.57 5.49
N ILE A 109 -7.86 -1.43 6.69
CA ILE A 109 -8.59 -0.87 7.84
C ILE A 109 -7.78 0.30 8.40
N LYS A 110 -8.41 1.47 8.51
CA LYS A 110 -7.82 2.64 9.15
C LYS A 110 -8.23 2.69 10.62
N SER A 111 -7.50 3.49 11.40
CA SER A 111 -7.80 3.66 12.83
C SER A 111 -9.23 4.14 13.08
N GLU A 112 -9.73 5.05 12.25
CA GLU A 112 -11.11 5.55 12.36
C GLU A 112 -12.13 4.43 12.12
N ASP A 113 -11.85 3.53 11.19
CA ASP A 113 -12.73 2.39 10.89
C ASP A 113 -12.82 1.44 12.08
N ILE A 114 -11.70 1.22 12.78
CA ILE A 114 -11.67 0.40 13.98
C ILE A 114 -12.54 1.01 15.08
N LEU A 115 -12.43 2.31 15.31
CA LEU A 115 -13.26 3.01 16.29
C LEU A 115 -14.75 2.92 15.96
N TYR A 116 -15.09 3.02 14.69
CA TYR A 116 -16.46 2.89 14.24
C TYR A 116 -17.03 1.50 14.53
N GLU A 117 -16.26 0.45 14.24
CA GLU A 117 -16.69 -0.93 14.52
C GLU A 117 -16.84 -1.18 16.01
N ILE A 118 -15.97 -0.64 16.85
CA ILE A 118 -16.08 -0.74 18.31
C ILE A 118 -17.38 -0.09 18.80
N LYS A 119 -17.73 1.07 18.27
CA LYS A 119 -18.96 1.77 18.62
C LYS A 119 -20.22 1.00 18.23
N LYS A 120 -20.19 0.26 17.14
CA LYS A 120 -21.31 -0.58 16.71
C LYS A 120 -21.62 -1.70 17.71
N VAL A 121 -20.60 -2.22 18.38
CA VAL A 121 -20.73 -3.35 19.32
C VAL A 121 -21.29 -2.89 20.66
N GLN A 122 -21.14 -1.61 20.98
CA GLN A 122 -21.66 -1.02 22.21
C GLN A 122 -23.13 -0.60 22.05
#